data_c60a6c7deeb99c5b9deb00c8faba573c
#
_entry.id   c60a6c7deeb99c5b9deb00c8faba573c
#
_cell.length_a   1.000
_cell.length_b   1.000
_cell.length_c   1.000
_cell.angle_alpha   90.00
_cell.angle_beta   90.00
_cell.angle_gamma   90.00
#
_symmetry.space_group_name_H-M   'P 1'
#
loop_
_entity.id
_entity.type
_entity.pdbx_description
1 polymer ?
#
loop_
_entity_poly.entity_id
_entity_poly.type
_entity_poly.pdbx_seq_one_letter_code
_entity_poly.pdbx_strand_id
1 'polypeptide(L)'
;MRNDIAARARQIALTLTSWPSVTGSADEAGFAPKLARYLDQFDEVWTTTIPKDPRSNVFALKRGRSRQTIVLTGHFDVVPVNDYGALEPLAFSAERLLPEIVARLRRTGENPLALADFESGEFLPGRGLLDMKAGLAAGLAAMEAYTGDASLLFLGVADEEERSAGARAAAPMLLQVAKEHDLDIALVINLDAISDQGDGAVGRSVALGSVGKQLITAFVIGKETHACYPEDGANAAYLAAELLTEFELAPELAETSGAEHAAPPTALHAKDLKSGYNVTTPAQSWLYWNTLQHRRSAGEVFDISLMLGRRAMARAARKLTRDIPVMSYAEVAARVPHHDVARIAAEVAAHDGLDLPERAKLVTSAVWQASGLAGPAVVMGFGSIPYPAVALSDGTLEDAIVAACAAHGLASLRYFPGISDMSFLGQASGDLSACAANTPIWGSSFTMPQSAGYPCINIGPWGRDYHHWQERLHAPYAFDTLPRVLLAVIDAVAKGR
;
A
#
# COMPACT_ATOMS: atom_id res chain seq x y z
N MET A 1 -15.72 -12.16 31.83
CA MET A 1 -14.73 -11.37 31.08
C MET A 1 -14.12 -12.08 29.85
N ARG A 2 -13.72 -13.38 29.89
CA ARG A 2 -13.08 -14.02 28.68
C ARG A 2 -14.01 -14.19 27.47
N ASN A 3 -15.31 -14.40 27.67
CA ASN A 3 -16.30 -14.56 26.56
C ASN A 3 -16.80 -13.21 26.03
N ASP A 4 -16.45 -12.10 26.69
CA ASP A 4 -16.96 -10.77 26.37
C ASP A 4 -16.15 -10.11 25.25
N ILE A 5 -14.81 -10.23 25.26
CA ILE A 5 -13.95 -9.57 24.26
C ILE A 5 -14.13 -10.15 22.85
N ALA A 6 -14.30 -11.47 22.72
CA ALA A 6 -14.50 -12.12 21.43
C ALA A 6 -15.87 -11.74 20.83
N ALA A 7 -16.93 -11.77 21.64
CA ALA A 7 -18.26 -11.34 21.23
C ALA A 7 -18.25 -9.86 20.83
N ARG A 8 -17.53 -9.01 21.61
CA ARG A 8 -17.42 -7.59 21.31
C ARG A 8 -16.66 -7.31 20.02
N ALA A 9 -15.50 -7.96 19.82
CA ALA A 9 -14.74 -7.85 18.56
C ALA A 9 -15.61 -8.26 17.35
N ARG A 10 -16.32 -9.38 17.43
CA ARG A 10 -17.25 -9.82 16.38
C ARG A 10 -18.36 -8.80 16.13
N GLN A 11 -18.97 -8.26 17.18
CA GLN A 11 -20.03 -7.25 17.06
C GLN A 11 -19.50 -5.99 16.34
N ILE A 12 -18.35 -5.48 16.77
CA ILE A 12 -17.73 -4.30 16.15
C ILE A 12 -17.42 -4.59 14.67
N ALA A 13 -16.76 -5.72 14.36
CA ALA A 13 -16.39 -6.09 13.00
C ALA A 13 -17.61 -6.14 12.06
N LEU A 14 -18.66 -6.85 12.44
CA LEU A 14 -19.88 -6.94 11.63
C LEU A 14 -20.58 -5.58 11.48
N THR A 15 -20.55 -4.75 12.53
CA THR A 15 -21.10 -3.39 12.47
C THR A 15 -20.32 -2.53 11.48
N LEU A 16 -18.98 -2.47 11.59
CA LEU A 16 -18.15 -1.67 10.69
C LEU A 16 -18.23 -2.18 9.25
N THR A 17 -18.26 -3.49 9.05
CA THR A 17 -18.41 -4.09 7.71
C THR A 17 -19.74 -3.74 7.07
N SER A 18 -20.81 -3.65 7.85
CA SER A 18 -22.13 -3.26 7.34
C SER A 18 -22.22 -1.82 6.82
N TRP A 19 -21.19 -1.01 7.06
CA TRP A 19 -21.07 0.34 6.53
C TRP A 19 -20.16 0.31 5.30
N PRO A 20 -20.71 0.52 4.10
CA PRO A 20 -19.91 0.64 2.89
C PRO A 20 -18.86 1.75 3.02
N SER A 21 -17.71 1.54 2.40
CA SER A 21 -16.61 2.52 2.38
C SER A 21 -15.67 2.24 1.20
N VAL A 22 -16.25 1.98 0.02
CA VAL A 22 -15.44 1.79 -1.19
C VAL A 22 -14.60 3.04 -1.44
N THR A 23 -13.31 2.83 -1.64
CA THR A 23 -12.31 3.89 -1.84
C THR A 23 -12.77 4.90 -2.89
N GLY A 24 -12.66 6.19 -2.57
CA GLY A 24 -13.10 7.30 -3.42
C GLY A 24 -14.61 7.55 -3.44
N SER A 25 -15.42 6.76 -2.73
CA SER A 25 -16.87 6.93 -2.69
C SER A 25 -17.34 7.98 -1.65
N ALA A 26 -18.59 8.42 -1.81
CA ALA A 26 -19.24 9.28 -0.81
C ALA A 26 -19.46 8.56 0.54
N ASP A 27 -19.60 7.22 0.51
CA ASP A 27 -19.74 6.40 1.72
C ASP A 27 -18.43 6.37 2.51
N GLU A 28 -17.27 6.27 1.85
CA GLU A 28 -15.97 6.42 2.49
C GLU A 28 -15.82 7.80 3.15
N ALA A 29 -16.18 8.86 2.44
CA ALA A 29 -16.12 10.23 3.00
C ALA A 29 -17.01 10.40 4.24
N GLY A 30 -18.14 9.68 4.29
CA GLY A 30 -19.06 9.66 5.44
C GLY A 30 -18.62 8.73 6.59
N PHE A 31 -17.62 7.87 6.39
CA PHE A 31 -17.28 6.81 7.35
C PHE A 31 -16.66 7.36 8.65
N ALA A 32 -15.62 8.22 8.54
CA ALA A 32 -14.93 8.75 9.73
C ALA A 32 -15.88 9.52 10.68
N PRO A 33 -16.78 10.43 10.23
CA PRO A 33 -17.76 11.05 11.10
C PRO A 33 -18.74 10.06 11.72
N LYS A 34 -19.08 8.97 11.03
CA LYS A 34 -19.94 7.90 11.55
C LYS A 34 -19.22 7.08 12.61
N LEU A 35 -17.95 6.74 12.35
CA LEU A 35 -17.11 6.01 13.30
C LEU A 35 -16.84 6.85 14.55
N ALA A 36 -16.59 8.15 14.42
CA ALA A 36 -16.41 9.03 15.57
C ALA A 36 -17.62 9.01 16.53
N ARG A 37 -18.84 9.00 15.99
CA ARG A 37 -20.05 8.86 16.81
C ARG A 37 -20.19 7.48 17.44
N TYR A 38 -19.70 6.44 16.78
CA TYR A 38 -19.72 5.08 17.32
C TYR A 38 -18.70 4.90 18.48
N LEU A 39 -17.66 5.71 18.51
CA LEU A 39 -16.58 5.67 19.51
C LEU A 39 -16.77 6.66 20.67
N ASP A 40 -17.96 7.23 20.85
CA ASP A 40 -18.26 8.29 21.84
C ASP A 40 -18.08 7.86 23.32
N GLN A 41 -17.89 6.55 23.57
CA GLN A 41 -17.56 6.02 24.88
C GLN A 41 -16.09 6.24 25.33
N PHE A 42 -15.19 6.63 24.41
CA PHE A 42 -13.80 6.93 24.77
C PHE A 42 -13.65 8.37 25.30
N ASP A 43 -12.56 8.64 26.02
CA ASP A 43 -12.37 9.90 26.74
C ASP A 43 -12.38 11.12 25.81
N GLU A 44 -11.78 10.99 24.63
CA GLU A 44 -11.77 12.03 23.60
C GLU A 44 -11.89 11.39 22.22
N VAL A 45 -12.76 11.93 21.36
CA VAL A 45 -12.94 11.46 19.98
C VAL A 45 -13.04 12.67 19.05
N TRP A 46 -12.27 12.66 17.96
CA TRP A 46 -12.30 13.73 16.97
C TRP A 46 -11.97 13.24 15.58
N THR A 47 -12.26 14.04 14.57
CA THR A 47 -11.87 13.80 13.17
C THR A 47 -10.89 14.86 12.70
N THR A 48 -10.01 14.50 11.76
CA THR A 48 -9.08 15.41 11.11
C THR A 48 -9.26 15.36 9.61
N THR A 49 -9.24 16.52 8.95
CA THR A 49 -9.40 16.62 7.51
C THR A 49 -8.14 16.20 6.76
N ILE A 50 -8.32 15.56 5.62
CA ILE A 50 -7.24 15.29 4.67
C ILE A 50 -7.16 16.50 3.70
N PRO A 51 -6.00 17.12 3.52
CA PRO A 51 -5.88 18.32 2.69
C PRO A 51 -6.34 18.11 1.24
N LYS A 52 -7.27 18.93 0.78
CA LYS A 52 -7.87 18.88 -0.58
C LYS A 52 -8.63 17.58 -0.89
N ASP A 53 -9.15 16.92 0.15
CA ASP A 53 -9.89 15.68 0.04
C ASP A 53 -11.15 15.77 0.90
N PRO A 54 -12.32 15.27 0.46
CA PRO A 54 -13.55 15.29 1.24
C PRO A 54 -13.53 14.32 2.43
N ARG A 55 -12.59 13.39 2.47
CA ARG A 55 -12.45 12.37 3.51
C ARG A 55 -11.77 12.93 4.76
N SER A 56 -11.87 12.18 5.84
CA SER A 56 -11.27 12.53 7.12
C SER A 56 -10.72 11.28 7.81
N ASN A 57 -9.74 11.46 8.68
CA ASN A 57 -9.32 10.45 9.63
C ASN A 57 -10.11 10.59 10.93
N VAL A 58 -10.14 9.54 11.75
CA VAL A 58 -10.76 9.55 13.07
C VAL A 58 -9.75 9.13 14.14
N PHE A 59 -9.74 9.87 15.24
CA PHE A 59 -8.96 9.57 16.43
C PHE A 59 -9.91 9.28 17.59
N ALA A 60 -9.51 8.34 18.47
CA ALA A 60 -10.16 8.12 19.76
C ALA A 60 -9.10 7.82 20.81
N LEU A 61 -9.12 8.57 21.90
CA LEU A 61 -8.16 8.46 23.00
C LEU A 61 -8.82 7.82 24.21
N LYS A 62 -8.19 6.76 24.73
CA LYS A 62 -8.42 6.22 26.07
C LYS A 62 -7.23 6.56 26.94
N ARG A 63 -7.42 7.46 27.90
CA ARG A 63 -6.35 7.87 28.79
C ARG A 63 -6.05 6.81 29.84
N GLY A 64 -4.78 6.49 29.95
CA GLY A 64 -4.22 5.74 31.08
C GLY A 64 -3.70 6.67 32.19
N ARG A 65 -3.06 6.08 33.15
CA ARG A 65 -2.37 6.82 34.23
C ARG A 65 -0.97 7.29 33.82
N SER A 66 -0.41 6.69 32.80
CA SER A 66 0.89 7.02 32.22
C SER A 66 0.74 7.82 30.93
N ARG A 67 1.74 8.66 30.64
CA ARG A 67 1.88 9.32 29.31
C ARG A 67 2.25 8.35 28.21
N GLN A 68 2.85 7.20 28.56
CA GLN A 68 3.21 6.18 27.58
C GLN A 68 1.97 5.75 26.80
N THR A 69 2.07 5.81 25.47
CA THR A 69 0.93 5.63 24.59
C THR A 69 1.24 4.60 23.51
N ILE A 70 0.31 3.69 23.29
CA ILE A 70 0.32 2.78 22.14
C ILE A 70 -0.77 3.22 21.17
N VAL A 71 -0.39 3.39 19.90
CA VAL A 71 -1.32 3.71 18.82
C VAL A 71 -1.79 2.43 18.16
N LEU A 72 -3.11 2.30 17.98
CA LEU A 72 -3.76 1.24 17.22
C LEU A 72 -4.31 1.87 15.93
N THR A 73 -3.80 1.49 14.77
CA THR A 73 -4.14 2.14 13.51
C THR A 73 -4.55 1.16 12.42
N GLY A 74 -5.32 1.64 11.46
CA GLY A 74 -5.65 0.91 10.25
C GLY A 74 -6.66 1.65 9.39
N HIS A 75 -6.82 1.18 8.16
CA HIS A 75 -7.73 1.80 7.21
C HIS A 75 -9.17 1.27 7.33
N PHE A 76 -10.12 2.09 6.92
CA PHE A 76 -11.53 1.70 6.91
C PHE A 76 -12.11 1.66 5.49
N ASP A 77 -11.38 2.16 4.49
CA ASP A 77 -11.77 2.02 3.09
C ASP A 77 -11.56 0.59 2.59
N VAL A 78 -12.15 0.27 1.47
CA VAL A 78 -12.13 -1.07 0.87
C VAL A 78 -12.16 -0.97 -0.65
N VAL A 79 -11.58 -1.95 -1.33
CA VAL A 79 -11.63 -2.03 -2.80
C VAL A 79 -13.08 -2.19 -3.32
N PRO A 80 -13.36 -1.91 -4.61
CA PRO A 80 -14.67 -2.05 -5.22
C PRO A 80 -15.28 -3.44 -5.04
N VAL A 81 -16.62 -3.53 -5.19
CA VAL A 81 -17.42 -4.75 -5.00
C VAL A 81 -18.02 -5.31 -6.29
N ASN A 82 -17.69 -4.75 -7.44
CA ASN A 82 -18.21 -5.16 -8.75
C ASN A 82 -17.85 -6.61 -9.14
N ASP A 83 -16.81 -7.18 -8.55
CA ASP A 83 -16.40 -8.58 -8.70
C ASP A 83 -17.39 -9.58 -8.08
N TYR A 84 -18.24 -9.13 -7.14
CA TYR A 84 -19.31 -9.95 -6.58
C TYR A 84 -20.43 -10.25 -7.58
N GLY A 85 -20.59 -9.44 -8.64
CA GLY A 85 -21.65 -9.59 -9.64
C GLY A 85 -23.04 -9.57 -9.01
N ALA A 86 -23.85 -10.62 -9.18
CA ALA A 86 -25.20 -10.68 -8.61
C ALA A 86 -25.24 -10.66 -7.07
N LEU A 87 -24.13 -10.93 -6.38
CA LEU A 87 -24.01 -10.90 -4.92
C LEU A 87 -23.59 -9.53 -4.38
N GLU A 88 -23.30 -8.55 -5.24
CA GLU A 88 -22.87 -7.20 -4.86
C GLU A 88 -23.74 -6.55 -3.77
N PRO A 89 -25.10 -6.61 -3.80
CA PRO A 89 -25.93 -6.03 -2.75
C PRO A 89 -25.73 -6.65 -1.35
N LEU A 90 -25.05 -7.79 -1.28
CA LEU A 90 -24.78 -8.52 -0.03
C LEU A 90 -23.32 -8.38 0.42
N ALA A 91 -22.45 -7.76 -0.38
CA ALA A 91 -21.00 -7.72 -0.14
C ALA A 91 -20.61 -7.23 1.26
N PHE A 92 -21.40 -6.33 1.85
CA PHE A 92 -21.18 -5.77 3.19
C PHE A 92 -22.00 -6.43 4.31
N SER A 93 -22.56 -7.60 4.06
CA SER A 93 -23.40 -8.31 5.04
C SER A 93 -23.01 -9.79 5.16
N ALA A 94 -21.99 -10.06 5.97
CA ALA A 94 -21.39 -11.39 6.11
C ALA A 94 -22.43 -12.50 6.34
N GLU A 95 -23.40 -12.27 7.23
CA GLU A 95 -24.41 -13.28 7.60
C GLU A 95 -25.40 -13.58 6.47
N ARG A 96 -25.74 -12.59 5.64
CA ARG A 96 -26.62 -12.77 4.48
C ARG A 96 -25.85 -13.27 3.26
N LEU A 97 -24.58 -12.90 3.14
CA LEU A 97 -23.72 -13.27 2.02
C LEU A 97 -23.27 -14.73 2.09
N LEU A 98 -22.99 -15.26 3.28
CA LEU A 98 -22.46 -16.60 3.49
C LEU A 98 -23.29 -17.71 2.81
N PRO A 99 -24.61 -17.83 3.01
CA PRO A 99 -25.39 -18.89 2.34
C PRO A 99 -25.37 -18.75 0.82
N GLU A 100 -25.36 -17.55 0.29
CA GLU A 100 -25.37 -17.29 -1.17
C GLU A 100 -24.02 -17.62 -1.82
N ILE A 101 -22.90 -17.30 -1.16
CA ILE A 101 -21.56 -17.71 -1.61
C ILE A 101 -21.44 -19.23 -1.62
N VAL A 102 -21.85 -19.91 -0.54
CA VAL A 102 -21.82 -21.37 -0.47
C VAL A 102 -22.67 -22.00 -1.58
N ALA A 103 -23.88 -21.48 -1.81
CA ALA A 103 -24.74 -21.96 -2.90
C ALA A 103 -24.09 -21.75 -4.29
N ARG A 104 -23.45 -20.61 -4.52
CA ARG A 104 -22.72 -20.33 -5.76
C ARG A 104 -21.55 -21.29 -5.93
N LEU A 105 -20.68 -21.45 -4.93
CA LEU A 105 -19.51 -22.32 -4.98
C LEU A 105 -19.87 -23.79 -5.20
N ARG A 106 -20.93 -24.29 -4.53
CA ARG A 106 -21.46 -25.66 -4.78
C ARG A 106 -21.94 -25.87 -6.21
N ARG A 107 -22.60 -24.86 -6.79
CA ARG A 107 -23.11 -24.92 -8.16
C ARG A 107 -22.00 -24.85 -9.21
N THR A 108 -20.98 -23.99 -8.99
CA THR A 108 -19.93 -23.74 -9.99
C THR A 108 -18.74 -24.67 -9.85
N GLY A 109 -18.43 -25.13 -8.63
CA GLY A 109 -17.23 -25.92 -8.34
C GLY A 109 -15.92 -25.16 -8.50
N GLU A 110 -15.97 -23.82 -8.61
CA GLU A 110 -14.80 -23.00 -9.02
C GLU A 110 -13.69 -22.88 -7.96
N ASN A 111 -13.99 -23.04 -6.68
CA ASN A 111 -13.00 -22.97 -5.59
C ASN A 111 -13.34 -23.93 -4.46
N PRO A 112 -12.89 -25.19 -4.52
CA PRO A 112 -13.16 -26.19 -3.47
C PRO A 112 -12.62 -25.79 -2.10
N LEU A 113 -11.49 -25.07 -2.03
CA LEU A 113 -10.91 -24.61 -0.76
C LEU A 113 -11.82 -23.56 -0.10
N ALA A 114 -12.30 -22.59 -0.86
CA ALA A 114 -13.21 -21.59 -0.34
C ALA A 114 -14.53 -22.21 0.15
N LEU A 115 -15.06 -23.19 -0.61
CA LEU A 115 -16.25 -23.93 -0.18
C LEU A 115 -16.01 -24.66 1.15
N ALA A 116 -14.91 -25.40 1.27
CA ALA A 116 -14.56 -26.12 2.50
C ALA A 116 -14.37 -25.17 3.68
N ASP A 117 -13.70 -24.01 3.47
CA ASP A 117 -13.53 -22.99 4.50
C ASP A 117 -14.87 -22.45 5.01
N PHE A 118 -15.79 -22.09 4.12
CA PHE A 118 -17.11 -21.60 4.53
C PHE A 118 -17.97 -22.68 5.20
N GLU A 119 -17.88 -23.92 4.74
CA GLU A 119 -18.61 -25.05 5.33
C GLU A 119 -18.06 -25.49 6.70
N SER A 120 -16.80 -25.18 7.00
CA SER A 120 -16.21 -25.42 8.32
C SER A 120 -16.91 -24.61 9.43
N GLY A 121 -17.54 -23.48 9.08
CA GLY A 121 -18.11 -22.53 10.03
C GLY A 121 -17.08 -21.62 10.70
N GLU A 122 -15.77 -21.73 10.36
CA GLU A 122 -14.70 -20.92 10.91
C GLU A 122 -14.41 -19.66 10.07
N PHE A 123 -14.93 -19.60 8.84
CA PHE A 123 -14.68 -18.48 7.94
C PHE A 123 -15.95 -17.68 7.64
N LEU A 124 -15.81 -16.37 7.61
CA LEU A 124 -16.88 -15.42 7.27
C LEU A 124 -16.50 -14.61 6.02
N PRO A 125 -17.44 -14.48 5.06
CA PRO A 125 -17.23 -13.65 3.87
C PRO A 125 -17.56 -12.18 4.16
N GLY A 126 -17.13 -11.29 3.29
CA GLY A 126 -17.57 -9.89 3.24
C GLY A 126 -16.47 -8.94 2.87
N ARG A 127 -16.76 -8.03 1.94
CA ARG A 127 -15.79 -7.01 1.53
C ARG A 127 -15.37 -6.15 2.70
N GLY A 128 -14.04 -6.07 2.92
CA GLY A 128 -13.45 -5.32 4.00
C GLY A 128 -13.64 -5.93 5.39
N LEU A 129 -14.25 -7.11 5.51
CA LEU A 129 -14.28 -7.81 6.79
C LEU A 129 -12.89 -8.34 7.15
N LEU A 130 -12.20 -8.96 6.21
CA LEU A 130 -10.81 -9.36 6.38
C LEU A 130 -9.89 -8.15 6.30
N ASP A 131 -9.99 -7.38 5.24
CA ASP A 131 -9.14 -6.24 4.88
C ASP A 131 -9.93 -4.93 4.98
N MET A 132 -9.81 -4.15 6.15
CA MET A 132 -9.21 -4.67 7.37
C MET A 132 -10.08 -4.40 8.61
N LYS A 133 -11.43 -4.30 8.43
CA LYS A 133 -12.34 -3.90 9.53
C LYS A 133 -12.35 -4.84 10.71
N ALA A 134 -12.01 -6.14 10.53
CA ALA A 134 -11.82 -7.06 11.66
C ALA A 134 -10.58 -6.72 12.48
N GLY A 135 -9.53 -6.19 11.86
CA GLY A 135 -8.37 -5.64 12.56
C GLY A 135 -8.74 -4.45 13.42
N LEU A 136 -9.44 -3.45 12.83
CA LEU A 136 -9.95 -2.30 13.59
C LEU A 136 -10.82 -2.76 14.77
N ALA A 137 -11.69 -3.74 14.55
CA ALA A 137 -12.57 -4.28 15.58
C ALA A 137 -11.81 -4.96 16.72
N ALA A 138 -10.77 -5.73 16.39
CA ALA A 138 -9.90 -6.36 17.40
C ALA A 138 -9.16 -5.31 18.23
N GLY A 139 -8.63 -4.27 17.57
CA GLY A 139 -7.98 -3.14 18.23
C GLY A 139 -8.92 -2.39 19.17
N LEU A 140 -10.12 -2.05 18.70
CA LEU A 140 -11.14 -1.37 19.51
C LEU A 140 -11.60 -2.23 20.70
N ALA A 141 -11.82 -3.53 20.50
CA ALA A 141 -12.19 -4.43 21.59
C ALA A 141 -11.07 -4.58 22.62
N ALA A 142 -9.81 -4.64 22.19
CA ALA A 142 -8.66 -4.63 23.07
C ALA A 142 -8.56 -3.30 23.82
N MET A 143 -8.76 -2.17 23.15
CA MET A 143 -8.77 -0.84 23.75
C MET A 143 -9.85 -0.70 24.83
N GLU A 144 -11.09 -1.17 24.56
CA GLU A 144 -12.17 -1.18 25.54
C GLU A 144 -11.81 -2.04 26.77
N ALA A 145 -11.22 -3.22 26.56
CA ALA A 145 -10.91 -4.19 27.61
C ALA A 145 -9.65 -3.85 28.41
N TYR A 146 -8.76 -2.99 27.90
CA TYR A 146 -7.50 -2.65 28.55
C TYR A 146 -7.70 -1.86 29.85
N THR A 147 -7.06 -2.30 30.92
CA THR A 147 -7.15 -1.68 32.26
C THR A 147 -5.79 -1.31 32.87
N GLY A 148 -4.72 -1.42 32.06
CA GLY A 148 -3.36 -1.04 32.49
C GLY A 148 -3.14 0.46 32.52
N ASP A 149 -1.87 0.86 32.71
CA ASP A 149 -1.49 2.25 32.94
C ASP A 149 -1.22 3.05 31.67
N ALA A 150 -0.91 2.40 30.54
CA ALA A 150 -0.64 3.09 29.28
C ALA A 150 -1.90 3.76 28.71
N SER A 151 -1.72 4.87 28.04
CA SER A 151 -2.76 5.47 27.21
C SER A 151 -2.86 4.72 25.87
N LEU A 152 -4.05 4.61 25.32
CA LEU A 152 -4.30 4.00 24.01
C LEU A 152 -4.91 5.03 23.06
N LEU A 153 -4.34 5.17 21.89
CA LEU A 153 -4.84 6.05 20.84
C LEU A 153 -5.24 5.23 19.62
N PHE A 154 -6.49 5.25 19.26
CA PHE A 154 -6.98 4.69 18.00
C PHE A 154 -6.86 5.73 16.89
N LEU A 155 -6.44 5.30 15.71
CA LEU A 155 -6.36 6.10 14.49
C LEU A 155 -6.95 5.31 13.32
N GLY A 156 -8.14 5.67 12.88
CA GLY A 156 -8.73 5.14 11.64
C GLY A 156 -8.44 6.07 10.47
N VAL A 157 -7.90 5.55 9.38
CA VAL A 157 -7.50 6.32 8.20
C VAL A 157 -8.27 5.93 6.96
N ALA A 158 -8.34 6.85 5.98
CA ALA A 158 -8.98 6.66 4.69
C ALA A 158 -7.94 6.47 3.57
N ASP A 159 -8.37 5.94 2.41
CA ASP A 159 -7.62 5.91 1.14
C ASP A 159 -6.36 5.04 1.15
N GLU A 160 -6.30 4.00 1.98
CA GLU A 160 -5.14 3.09 1.97
C GLU A 160 -5.03 2.37 0.63
N GLU A 161 -6.15 1.89 0.12
CA GLU A 161 -6.29 1.05 -1.07
C GLU A 161 -5.92 1.76 -2.39
N GLU A 162 -5.75 3.09 -2.39
CA GLU A 162 -5.36 3.83 -3.59
C GLU A 162 -4.06 4.63 -3.40
N ARG A 163 -4.00 5.54 -2.42
CA ARG A 163 -2.89 6.52 -2.28
C ARG A 163 -2.46 6.78 -0.85
N SER A 164 -3.02 6.10 0.13
CA SER A 164 -2.77 6.32 1.56
C SER A 164 -2.87 7.80 1.97
N ALA A 165 -3.83 8.54 1.41
CA ALA A 165 -3.95 9.97 1.69
C ALA A 165 -4.24 10.22 3.18
N GLY A 166 -5.00 9.33 3.82
CA GLY A 166 -5.28 9.36 5.25
C GLY A 166 -4.02 9.23 6.10
N ALA A 167 -3.22 8.19 5.88
CA ALA A 167 -1.98 7.97 6.64
C ALA A 167 -0.95 9.07 6.37
N ARG A 168 -0.83 9.54 5.13
CA ARG A 168 0.06 10.66 4.79
C ARG A 168 -0.35 11.96 5.49
N ALA A 169 -1.64 12.22 5.64
CA ALA A 169 -2.14 13.35 6.43
C ALA A 169 -1.97 13.13 7.94
N ALA A 170 -2.13 11.89 8.40
CA ALA A 170 -2.01 11.52 9.82
C ALA A 170 -0.56 11.61 10.34
N ALA A 171 0.46 11.36 9.51
CA ALA A 171 1.85 11.32 9.95
C ALA A 171 2.31 12.61 10.68
N PRO A 172 2.19 13.82 10.11
CA PRO A 172 2.49 15.05 10.84
C PRO A 172 1.50 15.34 11.96
N MET A 173 0.24 14.92 11.79
CA MET A 173 -0.82 15.11 12.79
C MET A 173 -0.55 14.30 14.06
N LEU A 174 0.01 13.12 13.94
CA LEU A 174 0.34 12.26 15.09
C LEU A 174 1.37 12.93 16.01
N LEU A 175 2.36 13.63 15.43
CA LEU A 175 3.34 14.42 16.19
C LEU A 175 2.68 15.58 16.94
N GLN A 176 1.72 16.24 16.30
CA GLN A 176 0.95 17.33 16.90
C GLN A 176 0.05 16.81 18.04
N VAL A 177 -0.70 15.74 17.80
CA VAL A 177 -1.58 15.09 18.78
C VAL A 177 -0.78 14.63 20.00
N ALA A 178 0.39 14.01 19.81
CA ALA A 178 1.26 13.60 20.90
C ALA A 178 1.64 14.78 21.79
N LYS A 179 1.94 15.93 21.21
CA LYS A 179 2.29 17.15 21.95
C LYS A 179 1.06 17.79 22.64
N GLU A 180 -0.05 17.92 21.95
CA GLU A 180 -1.28 18.59 22.45
C GLU A 180 -1.90 17.81 23.60
N HIS A 181 -1.89 16.48 23.52
CA HIS A 181 -2.48 15.61 24.54
C HIS A 181 -1.46 15.07 25.55
N ASP A 182 -0.21 15.55 25.51
CA ASP A 182 0.88 15.14 26.43
C ASP A 182 1.10 13.61 26.42
N LEU A 183 1.23 13.02 25.22
CA LEU A 183 1.41 11.58 24.98
C LEU A 183 2.87 11.26 24.60
N ASP A 184 3.40 10.15 25.12
CA ASP A 184 4.70 9.57 24.74
C ASP A 184 4.45 8.29 23.94
N ILE A 185 4.39 8.41 22.60
CA ILE A 185 4.07 7.29 21.71
C ILE A 185 5.24 6.31 21.70
N ALA A 186 5.03 5.13 22.27
CA ALA A 186 6.01 4.07 22.41
C ALA A 186 5.99 3.08 21.22
N LEU A 187 4.81 2.86 20.65
CA LEU A 187 4.59 1.91 19.56
C LEU A 187 3.35 2.29 18.75
N VAL A 188 3.43 2.11 17.44
CA VAL A 188 2.29 2.11 16.52
C VAL A 188 2.04 0.68 16.08
N ILE A 189 0.83 0.17 16.24
CA ILE A 189 0.41 -1.15 15.78
C ILE A 189 -0.56 -0.94 14.63
N ASN A 190 -0.13 -1.26 13.42
CA ASN A 190 -1.00 -1.38 12.27
C ASN A 190 -1.78 -2.69 12.38
N LEU A 191 -3.07 -2.66 12.10
CA LEU A 191 -4.00 -3.77 12.32
C LEU A 191 -4.39 -4.47 11.02
N ASP A 192 -3.53 -4.33 10.00
CA ASP A 192 -3.81 -4.74 8.63
C ASP A 192 -3.71 -6.25 8.42
N ALA A 193 -4.49 -6.77 7.49
CA ALA A 193 -4.68 -8.18 7.25
C ALA A 193 -3.47 -8.84 6.55
N ILE A 194 -3.19 -10.08 6.89
CA ILE A 194 -2.29 -10.94 6.11
C ILE A 194 -3.10 -12.04 5.45
N SER A 195 -3.11 -12.07 4.11
CA SER A 195 -3.68 -13.18 3.34
C SER A 195 -2.69 -14.34 3.29
N ASP A 196 -3.16 -15.53 3.66
CA ASP A 196 -2.37 -16.75 3.61
C ASP A 196 -3.23 -17.89 3.08
N GLN A 197 -2.87 -18.38 1.89
CA GLN A 197 -3.58 -19.49 1.22
C GLN A 197 -3.16 -20.87 1.78
N GLY A 198 -2.17 -20.92 2.67
CA GLY A 198 -1.69 -22.13 3.32
C GLY A 198 -2.52 -22.50 4.57
N ASP A 199 -1.82 -22.93 5.61
CA ASP A 199 -2.42 -23.33 6.89
C ASP A 199 -2.67 -22.17 7.86
N GLY A 200 -2.39 -20.94 7.44
CA GLY A 200 -2.49 -19.73 8.23
C GLY A 200 -1.29 -19.47 9.14
N ALA A 201 -0.20 -20.19 8.98
CA ALA A 201 1.02 -19.99 9.78
C ALA A 201 1.63 -18.61 9.51
N VAL A 202 1.68 -18.19 8.24
CA VAL A 202 2.13 -16.85 7.83
C VAL A 202 1.08 -15.80 8.18
N GLY A 203 -0.19 -16.10 7.95
CA GLY A 203 -1.30 -15.18 8.25
C GLY A 203 -1.44 -14.83 9.74
N ARG A 204 -1.06 -15.76 10.63
CA ARG A 204 -1.02 -15.55 12.09
C ARG A 204 0.40 -15.17 12.54
N SER A 205 0.82 -13.99 12.18
CA SER A 205 2.14 -13.48 12.51
C SER A 205 2.11 -12.02 12.94
N VAL A 206 3.20 -11.60 13.61
CA VAL A 206 3.55 -10.20 13.77
C VAL A 206 4.58 -9.85 12.70
N ALA A 207 4.34 -8.78 11.95
CA ALA A 207 5.36 -8.23 11.07
C ALA A 207 6.05 -7.05 11.75
N LEU A 208 7.38 -7.14 11.86
CA LEU A 208 8.24 -6.18 12.58
C LEU A 208 8.64 -5.00 11.70
N GLY A 209 8.00 -4.85 10.57
CA GLY A 209 8.20 -3.80 9.59
C GLY A 209 7.30 -4.01 8.37
N SER A 210 7.51 -3.23 7.33
CA SER A 210 6.78 -3.30 6.07
C SER A 210 7.72 -3.14 4.88
N VAL A 211 7.46 -3.86 3.79
CA VAL A 211 8.18 -3.65 2.53
C VAL A 211 7.98 -2.22 2.03
N GLY A 212 8.98 -1.69 1.37
CA GLY A 212 8.84 -0.48 0.58
C GLY A 212 8.43 -0.79 -0.85
N LYS A 213 7.90 0.23 -1.55
CA LYS A 213 7.48 0.12 -2.94
C LYS A 213 7.92 1.33 -3.75
N GLN A 214 8.44 1.04 -4.94
CA GLN A 214 8.68 2.03 -5.98
C GLN A 214 7.99 1.60 -7.27
N LEU A 215 7.37 2.55 -7.97
CA LEU A 215 6.82 2.32 -9.30
C LEU A 215 7.84 2.85 -10.34
N ILE A 216 8.72 1.98 -10.81
CA ILE A 216 9.71 2.33 -11.83
C ILE A 216 9.01 2.53 -13.17
N THR A 217 9.34 3.59 -13.87
CA THR A 217 8.76 3.92 -15.18
C THR A 217 9.82 4.02 -16.27
N ALA A 218 9.42 3.73 -17.50
CA ALA A 218 10.21 3.98 -18.69
C ALA A 218 9.35 4.64 -19.77
N PHE A 219 9.71 5.86 -20.16
CA PHE A 219 9.19 6.53 -21.35
C PHE A 219 10.16 6.27 -22.49
N VAL A 220 9.73 5.49 -23.48
CA VAL A 220 10.55 5.05 -24.60
C VAL A 220 10.24 5.95 -25.79
N ILE A 221 11.27 6.60 -26.29
CA ILE A 221 11.25 7.43 -27.50
C ILE A 221 11.91 6.62 -28.61
N GLY A 222 11.17 6.34 -29.66
CA GLY A 222 11.67 5.73 -30.89
C GLY A 222 11.95 6.78 -31.99
N LYS A 223 12.12 6.26 -33.17
CA LYS A 223 12.10 7.01 -34.44
C LYS A 223 11.13 6.31 -35.38
N GLU A 224 9.98 6.95 -35.57
CA GLU A 224 8.95 6.42 -36.49
C GLU A 224 9.49 6.24 -37.91
N THR A 225 9.07 5.17 -38.59
CA THR A 225 9.36 4.91 -40.00
C THR A 225 8.25 4.08 -40.61
N HIS A 226 8.13 4.14 -41.95
CA HIS A 226 7.22 3.25 -42.66
C HIS A 226 7.67 1.79 -42.51
N ALA A 227 6.72 0.86 -42.34
CA ALA A 227 7.01 -0.55 -42.09
C ALA A 227 7.79 -1.25 -43.21
N CYS A 228 7.81 -0.68 -44.42
CA CYS A 228 8.66 -1.15 -45.51
C CYS A 228 10.14 -0.79 -45.35
N TYR A 229 10.48 0.14 -44.43
CA TYR A 229 11.83 0.63 -44.20
C TYR A 229 12.18 0.59 -42.71
N PRO A 230 12.09 -0.58 -42.04
CA PRO A 230 12.21 -0.66 -40.59
C PRO A 230 13.60 -0.28 -40.07
N GLU A 231 14.62 -0.41 -40.91
CA GLU A 231 16.02 -0.09 -40.57
C GLU A 231 16.30 1.43 -40.50
N ASP A 232 15.45 2.26 -41.14
CA ASP A 232 15.59 3.72 -41.09
C ASP A 232 15.09 4.32 -39.79
N GLY A 233 14.34 3.54 -38.99
CA GLY A 233 13.73 3.92 -37.74
C GLY A 233 14.32 3.26 -36.51
N ALA A 234 13.63 3.47 -35.37
CA ALA A 234 13.82 2.73 -34.14
C ALA A 234 12.43 2.52 -33.53
N ASN A 235 11.91 1.31 -33.63
CA ASN A 235 10.56 0.98 -33.19
C ASN A 235 10.47 1.01 -31.64
N ALA A 236 9.70 1.95 -31.09
CA ALA A 236 9.54 2.10 -29.64
C ALA A 236 8.93 0.84 -28.97
N ALA A 237 8.06 0.10 -29.64
CA ALA A 237 7.52 -1.15 -29.12
C ALA A 237 8.58 -2.25 -29.02
N TYR A 238 9.55 -2.30 -29.96
CA TYR A 238 10.67 -3.22 -29.87
C TYR A 238 11.60 -2.85 -28.68
N LEU A 239 11.92 -1.57 -28.51
CA LEU A 239 12.72 -1.11 -27.37
C LEU A 239 12.02 -1.41 -26.03
N ALA A 240 10.70 -1.23 -25.98
CA ALA A 240 9.87 -1.59 -24.83
C ALA A 240 9.93 -3.09 -24.51
N ALA A 241 9.89 -3.97 -25.54
CA ALA A 241 10.01 -5.40 -25.34
C ALA A 241 11.37 -5.83 -24.79
N GLU A 242 12.46 -5.17 -25.17
CA GLU A 242 13.80 -5.40 -24.59
C GLU A 242 13.86 -5.00 -23.11
N LEU A 243 13.18 -3.90 -22.73
CA LEU A 243 13.04 -3.51 -21.33
C LEU A 243 12.20 -4.51 -20.54
N LEU A 244 11.04 -4.94 -21.07
CA LEU A 244 10.20 -5.96 -20.42
C LEU A 244 10.99 -7.24 -20.15
N THR A 245 11.72 -7.74 -21.15
CA THR A 245 12.55 -8.95 -21.01
C THR A 245 13.64 -8.80 -19.94
N GLU A 246 14.13 -7.59 -19.75
CA GLU A 246 15.20 -7.31 -18.79
C GLU A 246 14.69 -7.15 -17.36
N PHE A 247 13.54 -6.51 -17.19
CA PHE A 247 13.02 -6.15 -15.86
C PHE A 247 12.12 -7.21 -15.25
N GLU A 248 11.37 -7.97 -16.06
CA GLU A 248 10.45 -8.97 -15.52
C GLU A 248 11.20 -10.02 -14.70
N LEU A 249 10.84 -10.12 -13.42
CA LEU A 249 11.46 -11.01 -12.45
C LEU A 249 12.98 -10.81 -12.29
N ALA A 250 13.51 -9.60 -12.56
CA ALA A 250 14.94 -9.31 -12.48
C ALA A 250 15.50 -9.58 -11.07
N PRO A 251 16.44 -10.53 -10.92
CA PRO A 251 16.98 -10.91 -9.61
C PRO A 251 17.79 -9.78 -8.97
N GLU A 252 18.34 -8.87 -9.75
CA GLU A 252 19.06 -7.71 -9.24
C GLU A 252 18.18 -6.76 -8.41
N LEU A 253 16.87 -6.74 -8.67
CA LEU A 253 15.88 -5.94 -7.93
C LEU A 253 15.17 -6.76 -6.86
N ALA A 254 15.29 -8.10 -6.87
CA ALA A 254 14.78 -8.94 -5.79
C ALA A 254 15.69 -8.83 -4.58
N GLU A 255 15.16 -8.36 -3.46
CA GLU A 255 15.92 -8.20 -2.23
C GLU A 255 15.62 -9.33 -1.24
N THR A 256 16.65 -9.82 -0.56
CA THR A 256 16.53 -10.86 0.47
C THR A 256 16.96 -10.30 1.82
N SER A 257 16.18 -10.55 2.85
CA SER A 257 16.49 -10.23 4.25
C SER A 257 16.32 -11.47 5.11
N GLY A 258 17.42 -12.12 5.48
CA GLY A 258 17.37 -13.42 6.17
C GLY A 258 16.73 -14.49 5.28
N ALA A 259 15.63 -15.08 5.77
CA ALA A 259 14.84 -16.07 5.01
C ALA A 259 13.72 -15.45 4.17
N GLU A 260 13.50 -14.14 4.28
CA GLU A 260 12.41 -13.43 3.59
C GLU A 260 12.90 -12.82 2.28
N HIS A 261 12.07 -12.91 1.27
CA HIS A 261 12.34 -12.39 -0.07
C HIS A 261 11.28 -11.35 -0.43
N ALA A 262 11.72 -10.14 -0.81
CA ALA A 262 10.83 -9.21 -1.50
C ALA A 262 10.49 -9.80 -2.87
N ALA A 263 9.22 -9.69 -3.27
CA ALA A 263 8.84 -10.14 -4.61
C ALA A 263 9.67 -9.41 -5.67
N PRO A 264 10.16 -10.14 -6.69
CA PRO A 264 10.89 -9.52 -7.79
C PRO A 264 9.98 -8.54 -8.55
N PRO A 265 10.55 -7.62 -9.33
CA PRO A 265 9.75 -6.66 -10.08
C PRO A 265 8.86 -7.37 -11.10
N THR A 266 7.66 -6.83 -11.31
CA THR A 266 6.76 -7.28 -12.36
C THR A 266 6.13 -6.10 -13.07
N ALA A 267 5.93 -6.24 -14.39
CA ALA A 267 5.33 -5.22 -15.22
C ALA A 267 3.82 -5.10 -14.94
N LEU A 268 3.37 -3.90 -14.59
CA LEU A 268 1.95 -3.59 -14.43
C LEU A 268 1.36 -2.94 -15.69
N HIS A 269 2.21 -2.36 -16.54
CA HIS A 269 1.77 -1.71 -17.77
C HIS A 269 2.87 -1.71 -18.83
N ALA A 270 2.48 -2.01 -20.05
CA ALA A 270 3.32 -1.86 -21.22
C ALA A 270 2.46 -1.59 -22.46
N LYS A 271 2.58 -0.39 -23.02
CA LYS A 271 1.77 0.00 -24.16
C LYS A 271 2.52 0.97 -25.06
N ASP A 272 2.42 0.79 -26.39
CA ASP A 272 2.78 1.84 -27.33
C ASP A 272 1.73 2.96 -27.32
N LEU A 273 2.14 4.17 -27.70
CA LEU A 273 1.29 5.36 -27.68
C LEU A 273 0.70 5.71 -29.05
N LYS A 274 0.69 4.76 -29.96
CA LYS A 274 0.10 4.94 -31.30
C LYS A 274 -1.41 5.00 -31.23
N SER A 275 -2.02 6.02 -31.81
CA SER A 275 -3.45 6.29 -31.73
C SER A 275 -4.31 5.52 -32.75
N GLY A 276 -3.69 4.90 -33.77
CA GLY A 276 -4.44 4.20 -34.82
C GLY A 276 -3.57 3.44 -35.81
N TYR A 277 -4.19 2.68 -36.70
CA TYR A 277 -3.51 1.96 -37.74
C TYR A 277 -3.09 2.91 -38.89
N ASN A 278 -1.78 2.98 -39.09
CA ASN A 278 -1.15 3.51 -40.29
C ASN A 278 0.13 2.68 -40.49
N VAL A 279 0.59 2.36 -41.59
CA VAL A 279 1.70 1.42 -41.86
C VAL A 279 3.06 2.00 -41.36
N THR A 280 3.10 2.60 -40.14
CA THR A 280 4.32 3.12 -39.53
C THR A 280 4.61 2.43 -38.20
N THR A 281 5.88 2.44 -37.78
CA THR A 281 6.29 1.91 -36.46
C THR A 281 5.88 2.86 -35.34
N PRO A 282 5.59 2.36 -34.11
CA PRO A 282 5.35 3.22 -32.95
C PRO A 282 6.52 4.17 -32.66
N ALA A 283 6.17 5.44 -32.44
CA ALA A 283 7.13 6.49 -32.09
C ALA A 283 7.46 6.52 -30.59
N GLN A 284 6.54 6.11 -29.76
CA GLN A 284 6.68 6.15 -28.29
C GLN A 284 6.02 4.94 -27.65
N SER A 285 6.53 4.55 -26.44
CA SER A 285 5.91 3.55 -25.55
C SER A 285 6.03 3.99 -24.10
N TRP A 286 5.11 3.51 -23.25
CA TRP A 286 5.11 3.75 -21.82
C TRP A 286 5.01 2.43 -21.06
N LEU A 287 5.87 2.27 -20.06
CA LEU A 287 5.96 1.07 -19.22
C LEU A 287 6.12 1.47 -17.77
N TYR A 288 5.62 0.61 -16.85
CA TYR A 288 5.99 0.68 -15.44
C TYR A 288 5.92 -0.68 -14.76
N TRP A 289 6.78 -0.81 -13.72
CA TRP A 289 6.95 -2.02 -12.93
C TRP A 289 6.74 -1.72 -11.46
N ASN A 290 6.10 -2.65 -10.75
CA ASN A 290 6.09 -2.68 -9.30
C ASN A 290 7.42 -3.24 -8.81
N THR A 291 8.09 -2.53 -7.91
CA THR A 291 9.37 -2.95 -7.33
C THR A 291 9.27 -2.83 -5.81
N LEU A 292 9.45 -3.95 -5.13
CA LEU A 292 9.44 -4.03 -3.67
C LEU A 292 10.85 -4.05 -3.11
N GLN A 293 11.05 -3.49 -1.91
CA GLN A 293 12.35 -3.39 -1.27
C GLN A 293 12.24 -3.58 0.25
N HIS A 294 13.29 -4.10 0.86
CA HIS A 294 13.42 -4.24 2.30
C HIS A 294 14.31 -3.14 2.90
N ARG A 295 15.55 -3.02 2.43
CA ARG A 295 16.59 -2.14 3.00
C ARG A 295 17.16 -1.15 2.01
N ARG A 296 17.10 -1.46 0.72
CA ARG A 296 17.65 -0.58 -0.31
C ARG A 296 16.93 0.76 -0.29
N SER A 297 17.71 1.81 -0.39
CA SER A 297 17.17 3.14 -0.63
C SER A 297 16.56 3.25 -2.03
N ALA A 298 15.69 4.24 -2.22
CA ALA A 298 15.14 4.53 -3.54
C ALA A 298 16.24 4.86 -4.57
N GLY A 299 17.33 5.46 -4.14
CA GLY A 299 18.49 5.73 -4.99
C GLY A 299 19.15 4.45 -5.50
N GLU A 300 19.43 3.48 -4.62
CA GLU A 300 20.01 2.18 -5.01
C GLU A 300 19.11 1.41 -5.96
N VAL A 301 17.79 1.39 -5.69
CA VAL A 301 16.80 0.76 -6.58
C VAL A 301 16.80 1.43 -7.96
N PHE A 302 16.90 2.76 -7.99
CA PHE A 302 16.92 3.52 -9.23
C PHE A 302 18.21 3.33 -10.03
N ASP A 303 19.37 3.28 -9.37
CA ASP A 303 20.66 3.02 -10.02
C ASP A 303 20.70 1.64 -10.66
N ILE A 304 20.17 0.60 -9.96
CA ILE A 304 20.00 -0.74 -10.52
C ILE A 304 19.06 -0.69 -11.74
N SER A 305 17.95 0.06 -11.64
CA SER A 305 17.02 0.20 -12.75
C SER A 305 17.64 0.88 -13.98
N LEU A 306 18.44 1.91 -13.79
CA LEU A 306 19.19 2.53 -14.87
C LEU A 306 20.21 1.57 -15.50
N MET A 307 20.89 0.75 -14.67
CA MET A 307 21.81 -0.29 -15.16
C MET A 307 21.07 -1.32 -16.03
N LEU A 308 19.92 -1.82 -15.57
CA LEU A 308 19.09 -2.76 -16.33
C LEU A 308 18.60 -2.12 -17.65
N GLY A 309 18.12 -0.89 -17.59
CA GLY A 309 17.73 -0.14 -18.77
C GLY A 309 18.86 -0.01 -19.82
N ARG A 310 20.07 0.32 -19.35
CA ARG A 310 21.26 0.39 -20.23
C ARG A 310 21.62 -0.97 -20.82
N ARG A 311 21.52 -2.05 -20.05
CA ARG A 311 21.76 -3.43 -20.51
C ARG A 311 20.76 -3.85 -21.60
N ALA A 312 19.47 -3.54 -21.42
CA ALA A 312 18.44 -3.74 -22.42
C ALA A 312 18.72 -2.96 -23.71
N MET A 313 19.02 -1.68 -23.58
CA MET A 313 19.31 -0.84 -24.76
C MET A 313 20.61 -1.22 -25.47
N ALA A 314 21.59 -1.73 -24.76
CA ALA A 314 22.80 -2.28 -25.40
C ALA A 314 22.52 -3.53 -26.26
N ARG A 315 21.51 -4.35 -25.89
CA ARG A 315 21.04 -5.45 -26.76
C ARG A 315 20.34 -4.91 -28.00
N ALA A 316 19.42 -3.95 -27.80
CA ALA A 316 18.70 -3.31 -28.90
C ALA A 316 19.65 -2.61 -29.87
N ALA A 317 20.65 -1.90 -29.35
CA ALA A 317 21.65 -1.16 -30.14
C ALA A 317 22.43 -2.06 -31.11
N ARG A 318 22.79 -3.28 -30.69
CA ARG A 318 23.46 -4.24 -31.59
C ARG A 318 22.62 -4.63 -32.79
N LYS A 319 21.28 -4.76 -32.61
CA LYS A 319 20.35 -5.12 -33.67
C LYS A 319 20.04 -3.92 -34.58
N LEU A 320 19.89 -2.74 -34.00
CA LEU A 320 19.53 -1.52 -34.73
C LEU A 320 20.75 -0.77 -35.28
N THR A 321 21.98 -1.19 -34.96
CA THR A 321 23.24 -0.54 -35.32
C THR A 321 23.27 0.95 -35.01
N ARG A 322 22.65 1.34 -33.88
CA ARG A 322 22.61 2.72 -33.39
C ARG A 322 22.56 2.75 -31.87
N ASP A 323 23.14 3.80 -31.30
CA ASP A 323 23.11 4.02 -29.87
C ASP A 323 21.73 4.49 -29.40
N ILE A 324 21.31 4.02 -28.18
CA ILE A 324 20.03 4.36 -27.55
C ILE A 324 20.34 4.73 -26.10
N PRO A 325 20.48 6.02 -25.83
CA PRO A 325 20.79 6.49 -24.47
C PRO A 325 19.64 6.20 -23.51
N VAL A 326 20.00 5.83 -22.28
CA VAL A 326 19.11 5.71 -21.14
C VAL A 326 19.44 6.84 -20.17
N MET A 327 18.46 7.69 -19.93
CA MET A 327 18.57 8.88 -19.10
C MET A 327 17.60 8.79 -17.93
N SER A 328 17.92 9.39 -16.80
CA SER A 328 16.96 9.64 -15.74
C SER A 328 16.04 10.81 -16.12
N TYR A 329 14.85 10.86 -15.51
CA TYR A 329 13.96 12.03 -15.66
C TYR A 329 14.66 13.33 -15.19
N ALA A 330 15.42 13.26 -14.09
CA ALA A 330 16.17 14.40 -13.57
C ALA A 330 17.17 14.95 -14.59
N GLU A 331 17.87 14.09 -15.35
CA GLU A 331 18.80 14.53 -16.39
C GLU A 331 18.10 15.24 -17.56
N VAL A 332 16.89 14.81 -17.91
CA VAL A 332 16.07 15.48 -18.93
C VAL A 332 15.50 16.79 -18.40
N ALA A 333 14.95 16.79 -17.20
CA ALA A 333 14.37 17.98 -16.56
C ALA A 333 15.43 19.08 -16.34
N ALA A 334 16.67 18.73 -16.04
CA ALA A 334 17.76 19.69 -15.89
C ALA A 334 18.09 20.51 -17.17
N ARG A 335 17.56 20.09 -18.34
CA ARG A 335 17.71 20.81 -19.61
C ARG A 335 16.57 21.82 -19.88
N VAL A 336 15.57 21.83 -19.02
CA VAL A 336 14.40 22.70 -19.12
C VAL A 336 14.42 23.69 -17.96
N PRO A 337 14.10 24.97 -18.14
CA PRO A 337 14.00 25.93 -17.04
C PRO A 337 13.06 25.41 -15.96
N HIS A 338 13.47 25.49 -14.70
CA HIS A 338 12.72 24.94 -13.57
C HIS A 338 11.26 25.41 -13.49
N HIS A 339 11.00 26.70 -13.82
CA HIS A 339 9.66 27.24 -13.84
C HIS A 339 8.75 26.63 -14.93
N ASP A 340 9.34 26.21 -16.07
CA ASP A 340 8.60 25.51 -17.13
C ASP A 340 8.27 24.07 -16.72
N VAL A 341 9.21 23.36 -16.10
CA VAL A 341 8.94 22.03 -15.53
C VAL A 341 7.80 22.11 -14.50
N ALA A 342 7.86 23.08 -13.60
CA ALA A 342 6.83 23.29 -12.58
C ALA A 342 5.46 23.64 -13.20
N ARG A 343 5.44 24.49 -14.23
CA ARG A 343 4.22 24.85 -14.97
C ARG A 343 3.60 23.62 -15.66
N ILE A 344 4.41 22.83 -16.39
CA ILE A 344 3.96 21.59 -17.05
C ILE A 344 3.34 20.64 -16.02
N ALA A 345 4.01 20.41 -14.90
CA ALA A 345 3.52 19.52 -13.86
C ALA A 345 2.20 20.02 -13.23
N ALA A 346 2.07 21.32 -13.01
CA ALA A 346 0.84 21.94 -12.49
C ALA A 346 -0.33 21.84 -13.49
N GLU A 347 -0.07 22.08 -14.77
CA GLU A 347 -1.08 21.94 -15.83
C GLU A 347 -1.62 20.50 -15.90
N VAL A 348 -0.73 19.50 -15.86
CA VAL A 348 -1.15 18.07 -15.85
C VAL A 348 -1.90 17.73 -14.55
N ALA A 349 -1.47 18.25 -13.41
CA ALA A 349 -2.13 18.02 -12.13
C ALA A 349 -3.57 18.57 -12.08
N ALA A 350 -3.88 19.59 -12.88
CA ALA A 350 -5.22 20.17 -12.99
C ALA A 350 -6.22 19.33 -13.80
N HIS A 351 -5.77 18.27 -14.48
CA HIS A 351 -6.67 17.36 -15.21
C HIS A 351 -7.28 16.33 -14.26
N ASP A 352 -8.60 16.35 -14.12
CA ASP A 352 -9.35 15.36 -13.36
C ASP A 352 -9.36 13.99 -14.07
N GLY A 353 -9.51 12.92 -13.30
CA GLY A 353 -9.69 11.55 -13.81
C GLY A 353 -8.41 10.86 -14.33
N LEU A 354 -7.23 11.47 -14.19
CA LEU A 354 -5.96 10.82 -14.51
C LEU A 354 -5.34 10.21 -13.24
N ASP A 355 -4.92 8.95 -13.32
CA ASP A 355 -4.12 8.31 -12.28
C ASP A 355 -2.68 8.87 -12.25
N LEU A 356 -1.93 8.54 -11.21
CA LEU A 356 -0.57 9.07 -11.03
C LEU A 356 0.40 8.62 -12.13
N PRO A 357 0.43 7.34 -12.58
CA PRO A 357 1.28 6.91 -13.68
C PRO A 357 0.97 7.61 -15.01
N GLU A 358 -0.30 7.86 -15.29
CA GLU A 358 -0.71 8.58 -16.50
C GLU A 358 -0.25 10.05 -16.46
N ARG A 359 -0.41 10.71 -15.29
CA ARG A 359 0.14 12.07 -15.07
C ARG A 359 1.65 12.10 -15.24
N ALA A 360 2.37 11.12 -14.66
CA ALA A 360 3.82 11.01 -14.78
C ALA A 360 4.25 10.85 -16.25
N LYS A 361 3.54 10.05 -17.04
CA LYS A 361 3.74 9.92 -18.50
C LYS A 361 3.62 11.25 -19.21
N LEU A 362 2.52 11.97 -18.97
CA LEU A 362 2.23 13.24 -19.64
C LEU A 362 3.28 14.30 -19.31
N VAL A 363 3.67 14.42 -18.02
CA VAL A 363 4.74 15.36 -17.61
C VAL A 363 6.07 14.96 -18.25
N THR A 364 6.44 13.67 -18.21
CA THR A 364 7.71 13.19 -18.82
C THR A 364 7.74 13.49 -20.31
N SER A 365 6.64 13.24 -21.05
CA SER A 365 6.53 13.53 -22.46
C SER A 365 6.69 15.02 -22.76
N ALA A 366 6.00 15.89 -22.02
CA ALA A 366 6.06 17.34 -22.23
C ALA A 366 7.45 17.91 -21.87
N VAL A 367 8.07 17.44 -20.80
CA VAL A 367 9.42 17.84 -20.41
C VAL A 367 10.46 17.35 -21.42
N TRP A 368 10.32 16.14 -21.96
CA TRP A 368 11.15 15.65 -23.07
C TRP A 368 11.07 16.57 -24.28
N GLN A 369 9.87 16.96 -24.70
CA GLN A 369 9.67 17.88 -25.82
C GLN A 369 10.29 19.25 -25.55
N ALA A 370 10.12 19.79 -24.35
CA ALA A 370 10.68 21.08 -23.96
C ALA A 370 12.21 21.07 -23.83
N SER A 371 12.82 19.90 -23.60
CA SER A 371 14.27 19.75 -23.45
C SER A 371 15.07 19.94 -24.74
N GLY A 372 14.40 19.88 -25.91
CA GLY A 372 15.04 19.93 -27.22
C GLY A 372 15.85 18.68 -27.57
N LEU A 373 15.79 17.62 -26.76
CA LEU A 373 16.44 16.34 -27.05
C LEU A 373 15.72 15.62 -28.21
N ALA A 374 16.49 14.84 -28.97
CA ALA A 374 15.97 13.99 -30.03
C ALA A 374 16.20 12.51 -29.71
N GLY A 375 15.25 11.64 -30.10
CA GLY A 375 15.36 10.19 -29.96
C GLY A 375 16.13 9.52 -31.09
N PRO A 376 16.37 8.19 -30.97
CA PRO A 376 15.81 7.30 -29.98
C PRO A 376 16.46 7.41 -28.59
N ALA A 377 15.69 7.23 -27.53
CA ALA A 377 16.15 7.28 -26.14
C ALA A 377 15.16 6.60 -25.20
N VAL A 378 15.58 6.31 -23.97
CA VAL A 378 14.71 5.88 -22.87
C VAL A 378 14.87 6.87 -21.72
N VAL A 379 13.74 7.36 -21.19
CA VAL A 379 13.72 8.19 -19.96
C VAL A 379 13.12 7.35 -18.84
N MET A 380 13.92 7.11 -17.80
CA MET A 380 13.48 6.36 -16.62
C MET A 380 13.19 7.30 -15.45
N GLY A 381 12.19 6.93 -14.65
CA GLY A 381 11.77 7.69 -13.49
C GLY A 381 10.89 6.87 -12.56
N PHE A 382 10.16 7.58 -11.70
CA PHE A 382 9.14 6.99 -10.84
C PHE A 382 7.76 7.53 -11.23
N GLY A 383 6.73 6.67 -11.15
CA GLY A 383 5.40 7.01 -11.65
C GLY A 383 4.31 7.18 -10.59
N SER A 384 4.65 7.01 -9.32
CA SER A 384 3.67 7.05 -8.24
C SER A 384 4.27 7.52 -6.93
N ILE A 385 3.47 7.53 -5.86
CA ILE A 385 3.90 7.80 -4.49
C ILE A 385 4.88 6.71 -4.07
N PRO A 386 6.06 7.06 -3.54
CA PRO A 386 6.96 6.09 -2.93
C PRO A 386 6.41 5.65 -1.58
N TYR A 387 6.51 4.34 -1.29
CA TYR A 387 6.27 3.77 0.03
C TYR A 387 7.61 3.33 0.60
N PRO A 388 8.20 4.08 1.54
CA PRO A 388 9.46 3.68 2.16
C PRO A 388 9.29 2.39 2.95
N ALA A 389 10.30 1.52 2.94
CA ALA A 389 10.33 0.38 3.84
C ALA A 389 10.42 0.84 5.30
N VAL A 390 9.80 0.10 6.18
CA VAL A 390 9.85 0.32 7.64
C VAL A 390 10.38 -0.93 8.30
N ALA A 391 11.24 -0.77 9.30
CA ALA A 391 11.71 -1.89 10.10
C ALA A 391 11.84 -1.46 11.56
N LEU A 392 11.31 -2.28 12.47
CA LEU A 392 11.58 -2.11 13.88
C LEU A 392 13.08 -2.38 14.12
N SER A 393 13.72 -1.53 14.91
CA SER A 393 15.12 -1.72 15.29
C SER A 393 15.24 -2.88 16.27
N ASP A 394 16.26 -3.73 16.10
CA ASP A 394 16.58 -4.82 17.02
C ASP A 394 16.76 -4.28 18.45
N GLY A 395 16.30 -5.03 19.45
CA GLY A 395 16.45 -4.63 20.83
C GLY A 395 15.32 -5.09 21.76
N THR A 396 15.34 -4.58 22.97
CA THR A 396 14.41 -5.01 24.05
C THR A 396 12.93 -4.86 23.69
N LEU A 397 12.58 -3.85 22.88
CA LEU A 397 11.20 -3.65 22.41
C LEU A 397 10.78 -4.77 21.44
N GLU A 398 11.64 -5.11 20.47
CA GLU A 398 11.40 -6.21 19.55
C GLU A 398 11.27 -7.53 20.31
N ASP A 399 12.22 -7.83 21.21
CA ASP A 399 12.21 -9.06 22.01
C ASP A 399 10.91 -9.20 22.82
N ALA A 400 10.45 -8.12 23.43
CA ALA A 400 9.22 -8.13 24.23
C ALA A 400 7.97 -8.37 23.36
N ILE A 401 7.90 -7.77 22.16
CA ILE A 401 6.81 -7.96 21.22
C ILE A 401 6.79 -9.40 20.70
N VAL A 402 7.94 -9.91 20.24
CA VAL A 402 8.06 -11.28 19.71
C VAL A 402 7.69 -12.30 20.78
N ALA A 403 8.17 -12.14 22.02
CA ALA A 403 7.82 -13.03 23.12
C ALA A 403 6.32 -13.01 23.45
N ALA A 404 5.69 -11.83 23.47
CA ALA A 404 4.26 -11.70 23.70
C ALA A 404 3.43 -12.36 22.59
N CYS A 405 3.82 -12.19 21.33
CA CYS A 405 3.17 -12.83 20.18
C CYS A 405 3.35 -14.36 20.19
N ALA A 406 4.58 -14.85 20.43
CA ALA A 406 4.88 -16.28 20.47
C ALA A 406 4.14 -17.02 21.59
N ALA A 407 3.89 -16.37 22.74
CA ALA A 407 3.08 -16.92 23.83
C ALA A 407 1.62 -17.20 23.42
N HIS A 408 1.16 -16.62 22.32
CA HIS A 408 -0.18 -16.83 21.74
C HIS A 408 -0.12 -17.61 20.41
N GLY A 409 1.02 -18.18 20.06
CA GLY A 409 1.20 -19.01 18.88
C GLY A 409 1.38 -18.25 17.57
N LEU A 410 1.72 -16.95 17.61
CA LEU A 410 2.04 -16.19 16.40
C LEU A 410 3.52 -16.38 16.02
N ALA A 411 3.74 -16.49 14.72
CA ALA A 411 5.10 -16.39 14.15
C ALA A 411 5.53 -14.91 14.05
N SER A 412 6.80 -14.67 13.76
CA SER A 412 7.31 -13.32 13.45
C SER A 412 7.82 -13.27 12.02
N LEU A 413 7.46 -12.20 11.30
CA LEU A 413 8.00 -11.84 10.00
C LEU A 413 8.81 -10.55 10.17
N ARG A 414 9.90 -10.42 9.44
CA ARG A 414 10.66 -9.17 9.45
C ARG A 414 9.91 -8.05 8.74
N TYR A 415 9.19 -8.39 7.67
CA TYR A 415 8.43 -7.43 6.87
C TYR A 415 7.02 -7.92 6.60
N PHE A 416 6.07 -7.02 6.73
CA PHE A 416 4.74 -7.19 6.16
C PHE A 416 4.88 -7.29 4.64
N PRO A 417 4.29 -8.32 4.00
CA PRO A 417 4.61 -8.67 2.62
C PRO A 417 4.04 -7.72 1.56
N GLY A 418 3.05 -6.90 1.93
CA GLY A 418 2.44 -5.87 1.10
C GLY A 418 2.92 -4.46 1.45
N ILE A 419 2.50 -3.49 0.65
CA ILE A 419 2.60 -2.08 1.05
C ILE A 419 1.61 -1.80 2.17
N SER A 420 1.90 -0.79 2.97
CA SER A 420 1.09 -0.48 4.14
C SER A 420 1.28 0.98 4.55
N ASP A 421 0.30 1.53 5.22
CA ASP A 421 0.33 2.83 5.87
C ASP A 421 1.46 3.00 6.89
N MET A 422 2.06 1.89 7.35
CA MET A 422 3.28 1.90 8.16
C MET A 422 4.40 2.74 7.53
N SER A 423 4.48 2.79 6.20
CA SER A 423 5.47 3.59 5.45
C SER A 423 5.46 5.08 5.81
N PHE A 424 4.34 5.61 6.30
CA PHE A 424 4.18 7.02 6.67
C PHE A 424 4.21 7.24 8.19
N LEU A 425 3.81 6.26 8.97
CA LEU A 425 3.71 6.34 10.43
C LEU A 425 4.96 5.82 11.14
N GLY A 426 5.65 4.86 10.54
CA GLY A 426 6.80 4.16 11.10
C GLY A 426 8.13 4.86 10.85
N GLN A 427 9.20 4.28 11.39
CA GLN A 427 10.58 4.67 11.11
C GLN A 427 10.94 4.27 9.68
N ALA A 428 10.60 5.13 8.74
CA ALA A 428 10.88 4.91 7.33
C ALA A 428 12.40 4.86 7.08
N SER A 429 12.83 3.86 6.33
CA SER A 429 14.23 3.72 5.92
C SER A 429 14.50 4.49 4.63
N GLY A 430 15.63 5.18 4.59
CA GLY A 430 16.23 5.68 3.37
C GLY A 430 15.90 7.13 2.99
N ASP A 431 16.75 7.65 2.12
CA ASP A 431 16.65 8.97 1.52
C ASP A 431 15.69 8.94 0.32
N LEU A 432 14.74 9.87 0.28
CA LEU A 432 13.78 10.03 -0.81
C LEU A 432 14.26 11.06 -1.87
N SER A 433 15.47 11.58 -1.80
CA SER A 433 15.99 12.58 -2.75
C SER A 433 15.95 12.07 -4.19
N ALA A 434 16.29 10.80 -4.41
CA ALA A 434 16.21 10.16 -5.73
C ALA A 434 14.76 10.10 -6.25
N CYS A 435 13.78 9.82 -5.37
CA CYS A 435 12.37 9.88 -5.73
C CYS A 435 11.94 11.30 -6.06
N ALA A 436 12.28 12.28 -5.23
CA ALA A 436 11.93 13.68 -5.46
C ALA A 436 12.47 14.20 -6.79
N ALA A 437 13.71 13.83 -7.15
CA ALA A 437 14.36 14.26 -8.40
C ALA A 437 13.79 13.56 -9.64
N ASN A 438 13.35 12.30 -9.52
CA ASN A 438 12.98 11.47 -10.68
C ASN A 438 11.48 11.11 -10.73
N THR A 439 10.64 11.73 -9.90
CA THR A 439 9.17 11.61 -10.00
C THR A 439 8.60 12.86 -10.66
N PRO A 440 8.15 12.81 -11.91
CA PRO A 440 7.70 13.98 -12.67
C PRO A 440 6.57 14.78 -12.01
N ILE A 441 5.78 14.10 -11.19
CA ILE A 441 4.58 14.64 -10.53
C ILE A 441 4.81 14.99 -9.05
N TRP A 442 6.07 14.96 -8.58
CA TRP A 442 6.43 15.31 -7.20
C TRP A 442 6.08 16.77 -6.88
N GLY A 443 5.38 16.99 -5.78
CA GLY A 443 4.95 18.31 -5.34
C GLY A 443 3.74 18.90 -6.09
N SER A 444 3.40 18.37 -7.27
CA SER A 444 2.24 18.83 -8.05
C SER A 444 0.99 17.97 -7.85
N SER A 445 1.12 16.65 -7.92
CA SER A 445 -0.01 15.73 -7.78
C SER A 445 -0.07 15.07 -6.40
N PHE A 446 1.03 15.05 -5.67
CA PHE A 446 1.08 14.64 -4.26
C PHE A 446 2.25 15.30 -3.54
N THR A 447 2.17 15.28 -2.20
CA THR A 447 3.27 15.67 -1.32
C THR A 447 3.61 14.51 -0.39
N MET A 448 4.91 14.32 -0.13
CA MET A 448 5.35 13.37 0.89
C MET A 448 5.44 14.09 2.23
N PRO A 449 4.74 13.61 3.27
CA PRO A 449 4.92 14.13 4.61
C PRO A 449 6.27 13.71 5.17
N GLN A 450 6.71 14.42 6.19
CA GLN A 450 7.70 13.85 7.10
C GLN A 450 7.04 12.66 7.81
N SER A 451 7.71 11.49 7.83
CA SER A 451 7.24 10.35 8.58
C SER A 451 7.11 10.71 10.07
N ALA A 452 6.13 10.13 10.73
CA ALA A 452 5.99 10.28 12.18
C ALA A 452 7.15 9.64 12.96
N GLY A 453 7.84 8.66 12.35
CA GLY A 453 9.11 8.12 12.86
C GLY A 453 8.99 7.26 14.12
N TYR A 454 7.80 6.76 14.43
CA TYR A 454 7.59 5.89 15.59
C TYR A 454 7.97 4.44 15.32
N PRO A 455 8.37 3.65 16.33
CA PRO A 455 8.39 2.20 16.21
C PRO A 455 7.04 1.71 15.70
N CYS A 456 7.04 0.89 14.64
CA CYS A 456 5.80 0.48 13.98
C CYS A 456 5.86 -0.99 13.59
N ILE A 457 4.78 -1.73 13.88
CA ILE A 457 4.62 -3.16 13.58
C ILE A 457 3.23 -3.40 12.99
N ASN A 458 3.04 -4.58 12.37
CA ASN A 458 1.71 -5.02 11.97
C ASN A 458 1.29 -6.27 12.75
N ILE A 459 0.10 -6.23 13.34
CA ILE A 459 -0.59 -7.38 13.92
C ILE A 459 -2.06 -7.28 13.55
N GLY A 460 -2.49 -8.07 12.58
CA GLY A 460 -3.84 -7.98 12.05
C GLY A 460 -4.52 -9.33 11.85
N PRO A 461 -5.71 -9.34 11.27
CA PRO A 461 -6.48 -10.55 11.01
C PRO A 461 -5.82 -11.40 9.93
N TRP A 462 -6.13 -12.69 9.96
CA TRP A 462 -5.79 -13.66 8.93
C TRP A 462 -7.02 -14.13 8.19
N GLY A 463 -6.83 -14.35 6.91
CA GLY A 463 -7.82 -14.93 6.03
C GLY A 463 -7.27 -15.25 4.67
N ARG A 464 -8.15 -15.36 3.68
CA ARG A 464 -7.79 -15.72 2.30
C ARG A 464 -8.50 -14.84 1.29
N ASP A 465 -7.88 -14.72 0.11
CA ASP A 465 -8.47 -14.10 -1.09
C ASP A 465 -8.98 -12.68 -0.86
N TYR A 466 -8.27 -11.84 -0.08
CA TYR A 466 -8.63 -10.42 0.01
C TYR A 466 -8.58 -9.77 -1.39
N HIS A 467 -9.33 -8.69 -1.59
CA HIS A 467 -9.59 -8.04 -2.89
C HIS A 467 -10.36 -8.91 -3.90
N HIS A 468 -10.89 -10.06 -3.48
CA HIS A 468 -11.66 -10.95 -4.32
C HIS A 468 -13.06 -11.22 -3.71
N TRP A 469 -14.07 -11.50 -4.52
CA TRP A 469 -15.44 -11.78 -4.02
C TRP A 469 -15.53 -13.01 -3.09
N GLN A 470 -14.48 -13.83 -3.05
CA GLN A 470 -14.34 -14.97 -2.13
C GLN A 470 -13.53 -14.64 -0.88
N GLU A 471 -13.24 -13.35 -0.66
CA GLU A 471 -12.57 -12.85 0.54
C GLU A 471 -13.23 -13.44 1.79
N ARG A 472 -12.40 -14.02 2.67
CA ARG A 472 -12.89 -14.67 3.88
C ARG A 472 -11.95 -14.53 5.06
N LEU A 473 -12.54 -14.11 6.17
CA LEU A 473 -11.90 -13.93 7.45
C LEU A 473 -11.92 -15.23 8.25
N HIS A 474 -10.81 -15.66 8.85
CA HIS A 474 -10.81 -16.71 9.87
C HIS A 474 -11.30 -16.15 11.21
N ALA A 475 -12.56 -16.40 11.52
CA ALA A 475 -13.28 -15.78 12.63
C ALA A 475 -12.73 -16.15 14.03
N PRO A 476 -12.35 -17.41 14.34
CA PRO A 476 -11.79 -17.75 15.64
C PRO A 476 -10.51 -16.97 15.97
N TYR A 477 -9.60 -16.82 14.99
CA TYR A 477 -8.39 -16.03 15.18
C TYR A 477 -8.69 -14.53 15.34
N ALA A 478 -9.48 -13.97 14.43
CA ALA A 478 -9.74 -12.54 14.39
C ALA A 478 -10.52 -12.03 15.63
N PHE A 479 -11.46 -12.82 16.15
CA PHE A 479 -12.32 -12.35 17.23
C PHE A 479 -11.86 -12.79 18.62
N ASP A 480 -11.21 -13.96 18.75
CA ASP A 480 -10.77 -14.43 20.07
C ASP A 480 -9.26 -14.27 20.29
N THR A 481 -8.43 -14.76 19.38
CA THR A 481 -6.97 -14.75 19.56
C THR A 481 -6.38 -13.34 19.38
N LEU A 482 -6.70 -12.65 18.30
CA LEU A 482 -6.10 -11.36 17.94
C LEU A 482 -6.28 -10.27 19.01
N PRO A 483 -7.48 -10.03 19.58
CA PRO A 483 -7.63 -9.03 20.64
C PRO A 483 -6.80 -9.35 21.88
N ARG A 484 -6.58 -10.63 22.20
CA ARG A 484 -5.75 -11.06 23.33
C ARG A 484 -4.27 -10.86 23.08
N VAL A 485 -3.82 -11.12 21.84
CA VAL A 485 -2.46 -10.82 21.41
C VAL A 485 -2.19 -9.33 21.52
N LEU A 486 -3.10 -8.49 21.04
CA LEU A 486 -2.98 -7.04 21.14
C LEU A 486 -2.85 -6.60 22.60
N LEU A 487 -3.68 -7.12 23.51
CA LEU A 487 -3.56 -6.83 24.95
C LEU A 487 -2.21 -7.28 25.52
N ALA A 488 -1.73 -8.46 25.13
CA ALA A 488 -0.44 -8.97 25.62
C ALA A 488 0.73 -8.10 25.11
N VAL A 489 0.70 -7.65 23.87
CA VAL A 489 1.72 -6.76 23.30
C VAL A 489 1.65 -5.37 23.97
N ILE A 490 0.47 -4.80 24.14
CA ILE A 490 0.28 -3.53 24.85
C ILE A 490 0.86 -3.61 26.26
N ASP A 491 0.55 -4.68 27.02
CA ASP A 491 1.08 -4.91 28.35
C ASP A 491 2.60 -5.10 28.38
N ALA A 492 3.17 -5.82 27.41
CA ALA A 492 4.61 -6.03 27.32
C ALA A 492 5.37 -4.73 27.06
N VAL A 493 4.85 -3.89 26.13
CA VAL A 493 5.42 -2.58 25.82
C VAL A 493 5.29 -1.63 27.01
N ALA A 494 4.15 -1.62 27.70
CA ALA A 494 3.91 -0.76 28.85
C ALA A 494 4.83 -1.08 30.07
N LYS A 495 5.30 -2.32 30.19
CA LYS A 495 6.18 -2.77 31.28
C LYS A 495 7.67 -2.65 30.97
N GLY A 496 8.05 -2.53 29.72
CA GLY A 496 9.44 -2.58 29.25
C GLY A 496 10.19 -1.23 29.28
N ARG A 497 9.57 -0.15 29.74
CA ARG A 497 10.18 1.18 29.88
C ARG A 497 10.15 1.72 31.30
#